data_d2889d6fe9618f81c525bfce3ce0140c
#
_entry.id   d2889d6fe9618f81c525bfce3ce0140c
#
_cell.length_a   1.000
_cell.length_b   1.000
_cell.length_c   1.000
_cell.angle_alpha   90.00
_cell.angle_beta   90.00
_cell.angle_gamma   90.00
#
_symmetry.space_group_name_H-M   'P 1'
#
loop_
_entity.id
_entity.type
_entity.pdbx_description
1 polymer ?
#
loop_
_entity_poly.entity_id
_entity_poly.type
_entity_poly.pdbx_seq_one_letter_code
_entity_poly.pdbx_strand_id
1 'polypeptide(L)'
;MGRQRLPVIVGFGGVNAAGRSSGHHAYTRMTWSAQSGAQRNRTLAALTTMMGLEPGNPHEQYILDHTLIRRIEASHFDVDAVDWNQRLPMQNDDQPVHFDLERRHLPDVIPPHWVVTDNSVTHVSVQITGQQAFLLPTKRAFEVKSAGQLPTGFEPGKLYPSRNHPRGLQMTVYAASDALGSLGLDWEDVTRRVAVDQISVYAGSAMGQLDSAGAGGMLKSRYNGQRVTSKYCPLSFAEMPADFINAYVLGSLGSTGASLGACASFLYNLRNGIDDIRSGRARVAFVGAAEAPITPEIMEGYSAMGALATEKGLRQLDGLSDEQAPDFRRA
;
A
#
# COMPACT_ATOMS: atom_id res chain seq x y z
N MET A 1 27.32 -35.93 -14.59
CA MET A 1 26.53 -35.03 -13.74
C MET A 1 27.07 -33.60 -13.95
N GLY A 2 26.30 -32.72 -14.60
CA GLY A 2 26.70 -31.33 -14.77
C GLY A 2 26.82 -30.64 -13.40
N ARG A 3 27.82 -29.78 -13.23
CA ARG A 3 27.97 -28.97 -12.02
C ARG A 3 26.71 -28.17 -11.78
N GLN A 4 25.99 -28.45 -10.70
CA GLN A 4 24.79 -27.65 -10.32
C GLN A 4 25.26 -26.22 -10.03
N ARG A 5 24.62 -25.23 -10.68
CA ARG A 5 24.91 -23.82 -10.44
C ARG A 5 24.47 -23.45 -9.02
N LEU A 6 25.32 -22.77 -8.29
CA LEU A 6 25.00 -22.25 -6.97
C LEU A 6 24.49 -20.80 -7.11
N PRO A 7 23.23 -20.51 -6.78
CA PRO A 7 22.75 -19.14 -6.73
C PRO A 7 23.40 -18.39 -5.58
N VAL A 8 23.81 -17.15 -5.83
CA VAL A 8 24.40 -16.26 -4.83
C VAL A 8 23.63 -14.92 -4.83
N ILE A 9 23.49 -14.32 -3.66
CA ILE A 9 22.91 -12.98 -3.53
C ILE A 9 24.03 -11.99 -3.82
N VAL A 10 23.83 -11.14 -4.83
CA VAL A 10 24.81 -10.13 -5.28
C VAL A 10 24.36 -8.71 -4.98
N GLY A 11 23.09 -8.50 -4.70
CA GLY A 11 22.52 -7.20 -4.33
C GLY A 11 21.20 -7.37 -3.59
N PHE A 12 20.85 -6.38 -2.81
CA PHE A 12 19.55 -6.28 -2.14
C PHE A 12 19.16 -4.82 -1.97
N GLY A 13 17.87 -4.55 -1.95
CA GLY A 13 17.37 -3.20 -1.79
C GLY A 13 15.91 -3.21 -1.39
N GLY A 14 15.39 -2.04 -1.15
CA GLY A 14 14.01 -1.84 -0.76
C GLY A 14 13.80 -0.57 0.03
N VAL A 15 12.55 -0.35 0.38
CA VAL A 15 12.16 0.73 1.28
C VAL A 15 11.14 0.22 2.30
N ASN A 16 11.28 0.67 3.51
CA ASN A 16 10.38 0.35 4.61
C ASN A 16 10.24 1.54 5.58
N ALA A 17 9.56 1.34 6.68
CA ALA A 17 9.33 2.39 7.67
C ALA A 17 10.62 2.99 8.29
N ALA A 18 11.72 2.25 8.26
CA ALA A 18 13.02 2.72 8.73
C ALA A 18 13.85 3.46 7.65
N GLY A 19 13.40 3.43 6.39
CA GLY A 19 14.10 3.98 5.24
C GLY A 19 14.61 2.91 4.27
N ARG A 20 15.78 3.13 3.66
CA ARG A 20 16.38 2.26 2.63
C ARG A 20 16.93 0.96 3.21
N SER A 21 16.62 -0.16 2.55
CA SER A 21 17.16 -1.47 2.92
C SER A 21 18.65 -1.60 2.58
N SER A 22 19.08 -1.12 1.42
CA SER A 22 20.51 -1.14 1.02
C SER A 22 21.39 -0.29 1.96
N GLY A 23 20.81 0.71 2.61
CA GLY A 23 21.48 1.52 3.65
C GLY A 23 21.48 0.89 5.05
N HIS A 24 20.95 -0.32 5.22
CA HIS A 24 20.80 -1.00 6.51
C HIS A 24 20.04 -0.18 7.57
N HIS A 25 19.14 0.73 7.17
CA HIS A 25 18.49 1.65 8.11
C HIS A 25 17.69 0.90 9.17
N ALA A 26 16.97 -0.17 8.83
CA ALA A 26 16.22 -0.96 9.80
C ALA A 26 17.13 -1.55 10.88
N TYR A 27 18.25 -2.19 10.48
CA TYR A 27 19.22 -2.75 11.43
C TYR A 27 19.83 -1.67 12.32
N THR A 28 20.26 -0.54 11.72
CA THR A 28 20.82 0.58 12.48
C THR A 28 19.83 1.13 13.51
N ARG A 29 18.53 1.24 13.12
CA ARG A 29 17.48 1.70 14.02
C ARG A 29 17.19 0.72 15.15
N MET A 30 17.19 -0.59 14.88
CA MET A 30 17.01 -1.63 15.91
C MET A 30 18.14 -1.65 16.93
N THR A 31 19.36 -1.31 16.50
CA THR A 31 20.56 -1.34 17.34
C THR A 31 21.08 0.06 17.66
N TRP A 32 20.20 1.08 17.66
CA TRP A 32 20.53 2.50 17.70
C TRP A 32 21.50 2.87 18.85
N SER A 33 21.22 2.40 20.05
CA SER A 33 22.04 2.68 21.23
C SER A 33 23.44 2.08 21.15
N ALA A 34 23.61 0.96 20.43
CA ALA A 34 24.86 0.28 20.24
C ALA A 34 25.69 0.79 19.04
N GLN A 35 25.10 1.66 18.19
CA GLN A 35 25.77 2.19 17.02
C GLN A 35 26.79 3.28 17.37
N SER A 36 27.89 3.33 16.62
CA SER A 36 28.83 4.43 16.70
C SER A 36 28.21 5.76 16.28
N GLY A 37 28.70 6.88 16.79
CA GLY A 37 28.27 8.20 16.38
C GLY A 37 28.35 8.39 14.85
N ALA A 38 29.41 7.92 14.23
CA ALA A 38 29.61 7.98 12.77
C ALA A 38 28.50 7.20 11.99
N GLN A 39 28.08 6.05 12.50
CA GLN A 39 27.03 5.25 11.89
C GLN A 39 25.65 5.91 12.05
N ARG A 40 25.34 6.41 13.24
CA ARG A 40 24.11 7.19 13.49
C ARG A 40 24.05 8.40 12.57
N ASN A 41 25.12 9.19 12.48
CA ASN A 41 25.19 10.37 11.63
C ASN A 41 24.98 10.05 10.14
N ARG A 42 25.56 8.94 9.63
CA ARG A 42 25.30 8.50 8.24
C ARG A 42 23.85 8.18 8.00
N THR A 43 23.22 7.45 8.93
CA THR A 43 21.80 7.10 8.82
C THR A 43 20.90 8.33 8.89
N LEU A 44 21.19 9.26 9.83
CA LEU A 44 20.46 10.53 9.92
C LEU A 44 20.61 11.37 8.66
N ALA A 45 21.81 11.50 8.11
CA ALA A 45 22.05 12.23 6.87
C ALA A 45 21.28 11.63 5.68
N ALA A 46 21.27 10.28 5.57
CA ALA A 46 20.50 9.59 4.54
C ALA A 46 18.99 9.79 4.69
N LEU A 47 18.47 9.75 5.93
CA LEU A 47 17.06 9.99 6.22
C LEU A 47 16.69 11.47 6.04
N THR A 48 17.56 12.42 6.41
CA THR A 48 17.39 13.85 6.12
C THR A 48 17.16 14.10 4.64
N THR A 49 18.02 13.52 3.78
CA THR A 49 17.87 13.62 2.33
C THR A 49 16.58 12.95 1.84
N MET A 50 16.28 11.75 2.34
CA MET A 50 15.10 10.99 1.95
C MET A 50 13.79 11.70 2.32
N MET A 51 13.75 12.35 3.47
CA MET A 51 12.60 13.09 3.98
C MET A 51 12.49 14.53 3.42
N GLY A 52 13.46 14.97 2.60
CA GLY A 52 13.48 16.31 2.03
C GLY A 52 13.73 17.42 3.07
N LEU A 53 14.46 17.11 4.17
CA LEU A 53 14.79 18.06 5.21
C LEU A 53 16.05 18.86 4.85
N GLU A 54 16.16 20.09 5.40
CA GLU A 54 17.30 20.95 5.17
C GLU A 54 18.61 20.33 5.71
N PRO A 55 19.67 20.23 4.89
CA PRO A 55 20.95 19.73 5.35
C PRO A 55 21.59 20.62 6.43
N GLY A 56 22.27 20.01 7.40
CA GLY A 56 23.05 20.72 8.39
C GLY A 56 22.31 21.12 9.68
N ASN A 57 21.00 20.99 9.75
CA ASN A 57 20.25 21.11 10.99
C ASN A 57 20.16 19.78 11.74
N PRO A 58 20.23 19.75 13.08
CA PRO A 58 20.03 18.53 13.84
C PRO A 58 18.54 18.18 13.85
N HIS A 59 18.14 17.33 12.89
CA HIS A 59 16.76 16.81 12.80
C HIS A 59 16.59 15.45 13.51
N GLU A 60 17.53 15.06 14.38
CA GLU A 60 17.55 13.72 14.96
C GLU A 60 16.20 13.37 15.59
N GLN A 61 15.70 14.19 16.51
CA GLN A 61 14.43 13.90 17.19
C GLN A 61 13.26 13.84 16.20
N TYR A 62 13.21 14.77 15.25
CA TYR A 62 12.19 14.79 14.23
C TYR A 62 12.22 13.50 13.38
N ILE A 63 13.41 13.08 12.92
CA ILE A 63 13.59 11.84 12.15
C ILE A 63 13.16 10.61 12.97
N LEU A 64 13.54 10.59 14.25
CA LEU A 64 13.16 9.50 15.15
C LEU A 64 11.65 9.42 15.34
N ASP A 65 10.97 10.54 15.41
CA ASP A 65 9.52 10.62 15.60
C ASP A 65 8.71 10.35 14.32
N HIS A 66 9.31 10.59 13.15
CA HIS A 66 8.63 10.51 11.84
C HIS A 66 9.12 9.34 10.97
N THR A 67 9.69 8.32 11.61
CA THR A 67 10.06 7.03 11.00
C THR A 67 9.54 5.87 11.85
N LEU A 68 9.58 4.66 11.31
CA LEU A 68 9.14 3.41 11.94
C LEU A 68 7.61 3.36 12.15
N ILE A 69 7.19 2.58 13.15
CA ILE A 69 5.80 2.48 13.56
C ILE A 69 5.44 3.75 14.33
N ARG A 70 4.32 4.37 13.98
CA ARG A 70 3.80 5.56 14.63
C ARG A 70 2.29 5.69 14.37
N ARG A 71 1.64 6.65 15.02
CA ARG A 71 0.26 6.97 14.69
C ARG A 71 0.11 7.21 13.19
N ILE A 72 -0.93 6.64 12.58
CA ILE A 72 -1.20 6.81 11.15
C ILE A 72 -1.38 8.31 10.85
N GLU A 73 -0.58 8.79 9.91
CA GLU A 73 -0.60 10.20 9.50
C GLU A 73 -1.86 10.51 8.67
N ALA A 74 -2.37 11.73 8.82
CA ALA A 74 -3.57 12.20 8.09
C ALA A 74 -3.39 12.18 6.56
N SER A 75 -2.14 12.12 6.07
CA SER A 75 -1.83 11.90 4.65
C SER A 75 -2.30 10.54 4.12
N HIS A 76 -2.47 9.54 4.99
CA HIS A 76 -3.09 8.26 4.65
C HIS A 76 -4.61 8.32 4.84
N PHE A 77 -5.06 8.55 6.05
CA PHE A 77 -6.47 8.81 6.41
C PHE A 77 -6.57 9.29 7.87
N ASP A 78 -7.69 9.91 8.22
CA ASP A 78 -7.97 10.31 9.60
C ASP A 78 -8.49 9.12 10.40
N VAL A 79 -7.67 8.60 11.32
CA VAL A 79 -8.01 7.43 12.16
C VAL A 79 -9.11 7.69 13.19
N ASP A 80 -9.40 8.96 13.49
CA ASP A 80 -10.48 9.32 14.41
C ASP A 80 -11.81 9.62 13.69
N ALA A 81 -11.78 9.73 12.35
CA ALA A 81 -12.94 10.10 11.55
C ALA A 81 -12.98 9.38 10.20
N VAL A 82 -12.88 8.05 10.22
CA VAL A 82 -12.95 7.21 9.01
C VAL A 82 -14.37 7.19 8.46
N ASP A 83 -14.51 7.42 7.16
CA ASP A 83 -15.79 7.37 6.47
C ASP A 83 -16.43 5.97 6.61
N TRP A 84 -17.69 5.98 7.00
CA TRP A 84 -18.48 4.78 7.21
C TRP A 84 -19.89 4.98 6.66
N ASN A 85 -20.43 3.93 6.06
CA ASN A 85 -21.83 3.92 5.64
C ASN A 85 -22.65 3.03 6.57
N GLN A 86 -23.46 3.65 7.41
CA GLN A 86 -24.36 2.93 8.28
C GLN A 86 -25.64 2.58 7.52
N ARG A 87 -25.98 1.28 7.47
CA ARG A 87 -27.26 0.85 6.94
C ARG A 87 -28.32 0.96 8.01
N LEU A 88 -29.31 1.82 7.79
CA LEU A 88 -30.44 2.02 8.68
C LEU A 88 -31.67 1.38 8.06
N PRO A 89 -32.30 0.37 8.70
CA PRO A 89 -33.62 -0.08 8.32
C PRO A 89 -34.63 0.97 8.74
N MET A 90 -35.56 1.29 7.86
CA MET A 90 -36.70 2.18 8.15
C MET A 90 -37.97 1.50 7.68
N GLN A 91 -39.00 1.55 8.53
CA GLN A 91 -40.36 1.15 8.20
C GLN A 91 -41.27 2.35 8.28
N ASN A 92 -41.99 2.60 7.23
CA ASN A 92 -42.82 3.82 7.06
C ASN A 92 -44.16 3.48 6.41
N ASP A 93 -44.87 2.52 6.99
CA ASP A 93 -46.16 2.06 6.46
C ASP A 93 -47.23 3.14 6.52
N ASP A 94 -47.25 3.95 7.60
CA ASP A 94 -48.27 4.96 7.89
C ASP A 94 -47.89 6.37 7.43
N GLN A 95 -46.62 6.65 7.23
CA GLN A 95 -46.11 7.97 6.81
C GLN A 95 -45.09 7.85 5.69
N PRO A 96 -45.50 7.98 4.44
CA PRO A 96 -44.59 7.94 3.31
C PRO A 96 -43.47 8.95 3.41
N VAL A 97 -42.28 8.57 3.00
CA VAL A 97 -41.16 9.52 2.82
C VAL A 97 -41.33 10.20 1.48
N HIS A 98 -41.31 11.54 1.49
CA HIS A 98 -41.41 12.37 0.29
C HIS A 98 -40.11 13.14 0.07
N PHE A 99 -39.63 13.15 -1.17
CA PHE A 99 -38.53 13.99 -1.59
C PHE A 99 -38.58 14.27 -3.09
N ASP A 100 -37.94 15.34 -3.52
CA ASP A 100 -37.82 15.69 -4.93
C ASP A 100 -36.42 15.30 -5.45
N LEU A 101 -36.38 14.79 -6.67
CA LEU A 101 -35.13 14.48 -7.40
C LEU A 101 -35.13 15.18 -8.74
N GLU A 102 -33.93 15.50 -9.24
CA GLU A 102 -33.79 15.73 -10.68
C GLU A 102 -34.08 14.44 -11.44
N ARG A 103 -34.82 14.50 -12.54
CA ARG A 103 -35.21 13.34 -13.37
C ARG A 103 -34.02 12.49 -13.80
N ARG A 104 -32.88 13.11 -14.05
CA ARG A 104 -31.63 12.40 -14.40
C ARG A 104 -31.05 11.52 -13.28
N HIS A 105 -31.50 11.68 -12.06
CA HIS A 105 -31.08 10.90 -10.90
C HIS A 105 -32.05 9.76 -10.56
N LEU A 106 -33.14 9.62 -11.31
CA LEU A 106 -33.97 8.42 -11.18
C LEU A 106 -33.19 7.18 -11.57
N PRO A 107 -33.33 6.07 -10.83
CA PRO A 107 -32.76 4.80 -11.23
C PRO A 107 -33.42 4.31 -12.54
N ASP A 108 -32.66 3.61 -13.38
CA ASP A 108 -33.17 3.03 -14.65
C ASP A 108 -34.35 2.09 -14.41
N VAL A 109 -34.36 1.41 -13.26
CA VAL A 109 -35.49 0.59 -12.82
C VAL A 109 -36.05 1.19 -11.53
N ILE A 110 -37.26 1.72 -11.61
CA ILE A 110 -37.95 2.30 -10.45
C ILE A 110 -38.31 1.16 -9.49
N PRO A 111 -37.89 1.22 -8.21
CA PRO A 111 -38.28 0.23 -7.22
C PRO A 111 -39.80 0.15 -7.06
N PRO A 112 -40.40 -1.04 -6.89
CA PRO A 112 -41.85 -1.22 -6.90
C PRO A 112 -42.61 -0.47 -5.76
N HIS A 113 -41.88 -0.10 -4.71
CA HIS A 113 -42.43 0.65 -3.57
C HIS A 113 -42.21 2.17 -3.70
N TRP A 114 -41.73 2.64 -4.87
CA TRP A 114 -41.62 4.06 -5.19
C TRP A 114 -42.80 4.47 -6.07
N VAL A 115 -43.45 5.56 -5.67
CA VAL A 115 -44.42 6.27 -6.51
C VAL A 115 -43.75 7.54 -6.98
N VAL A 116 -43.57 7.65 -8.30
CA VAL A 116 -42.91 8.80 -8.94
C VAL A 116 -43.96 9.63 -9.62
N THR A 117 -44.01 10.91 -9.30
CA THR A 117 -44.93 11.86 -9.89
C THR A 117 -44.15 13.01 -10.51
N ASP A 118 -44.53 13.43 -11.71
CA ASP A 118 -43.91 14.56 -12.39
C ASP A 118 -44.20 15.88 -11.65
N ASN A 119 -43.13 16.56 -11.29
CA ASN A 119 -43.18 17.85 -10.62
C ASN A 119 -42.86 18.99 -11.61
N SER A 120 -41.91 18.75 -12.52
CA SER A 120 -41.55 19.68 -13.59
C SER A 120 -40.84 18.93 -14.73
N VAL A 121 -40.41 19.63 -15.78
CA VAL A 121 -39.61 19.05 -16.87
C VAL A 121 -38.33 18.44 -16.36
N THR A 122 -37.75 19.00 -15.33
CA THR A 122 -36.42 18.61 -14.79
C THR A 122 -36.48 17.84 -13.48
N HIS A 123 -37.57 17.88 -12.73
CA HIS A 123 -37.72 17.30 -11.39
C HIS A 123 -38.93 16.38 -11.30
N VAL A 124 -38.83 15.41 -10.43
CA VAL A 124 -39.90 14.50 -10.04
C VAL A 124 -40.02 14.47 -8.52
N SER A 125 -41.23 14.28 -8.04
CA SER A 125 -41.52 13.98 -6.64
C SER A 125 -41.57 12.46 -6.45
N VAL A 126 -40.89 11.95 -5.47
CA VAL A 126 -40.87 10.53 -5.12
C VAL A 126 -41.51 10.34 -3.76
N GLN A 127 -42.43 9.39 -3.73
CA GLN A 127 -43.04 8.91 -2.48
C GLN A 127 -42.64 7.47 -2.26
N ILE A 128 -42.13 7.15 -1.06
CA ILE A 128 -41.69 5.83 -0.70
C ILE A 128 -42.49 5.31 0.49
N THR A 129 -42.99 4.07 0.40
CA THR A 129 -43.74 3.41 1.47
C THR A 129 -43.13 2.03 1.76
N GLY A 130 -43.40 1.48 2.96
CA GLY A 130 -43.00 0.14 3.37
C GLY A 130 -41.58 0.07 3.93
N GLN A 131 -41.06 -1.15 4.02
CA GLN A 131 -39.75 -1.42 4.58
C GLN A 131 -38.63 -1.03 3.63
N GLN A 132 -37.71 -0.23 4.10
CA GLN A 132 -36.57 0.30 3.35
C GLN A 132 -35.27 0.19 4.11
N ALA A 133 -34.16 0.35 3.41
CA ALA A 133 -32.85 0.52 4.03
C ALA A 133 -32.11 1.68 3.36
N PHE A 134 -31.65 2.60 4.17
CA PHE A 134 -30.84 3.73 3.73
C PHE A 134 -29.40 3.52 4.14
N LEU A 135 -28.47 3.94 3.30
CA LEU A 135 -27.07 4.08 3.66
C LEU A 135 -26.86 5.53 4.11
N LEU A 136 -26.59 5.70 5.41
CA LEU A 136 -26.28 6.99 5.99
C LEU A 136 -24.76 7.15 6.06
N PRO A 137 -24.18 8.12 5.34
CA PRO A 137 -22.77 8.45 5.49
C PRO A 137 -22.50 8.95 6.91
N THR A 138 -21.62 8.30 7.62
CA THR A 138 -21.18 8.63 8.97
C THR A 138 -19.67 8.54 9.07
N LYS A 139 -19.14 8.83 10.24
CA LYS A 139 -17.71 8.64 10.55
C LYS A 139 -17.57 7.86 11.84
N ARG A 140 -16.51 7.08 11.92
CA ARG A 140 -16.15 6.36 13.14
C ARG A 140 -14.66 6.41 13.40
N ALA A 141 -14.26 6.39 14.67
CA ALA A 141 -12.88 6.21 15.05
C ALA A 141 -12.44 4.75 14.82
N PHE A 142 -11.20 4.58 14.34
CA PHE A 142 -10.55 3.28 14.24
C PHE A 142 -9.99 2.84 15.59
N GLU A 143 -10.02 1.53 15.85
CA GLU A 143 -9.38 0.97 17.04
C GLU A 143 -7.87 0.82 16.87
N VAL A 144 -7.41 0.55 15.63
CA VAL A 144 -5.99 0.48 15.26
C VAL A 144 -5.54 1.81 14.72
N LYS A 145 -4.72 2.52 15.47
CA LYS A 145 -4.29 3.89 15.12
C LYS A 145 -2.83 4.00 14.73
N SER A 146 -2.11 2.87 14.63
CA SER A 146 -0.68 2.85 14.32
C SER A 146 -0.36 1.93 13.15
N ALA A 147 0.67 2.28 12.41
CA ALA A 147 1.21 1.49 11.31
C ALA A 147 2.69 1.81 11.09
N GLY A 148 3.41 0.87 10.46
CA GLY A 148 4.72 1.14 9.90
C GLY A 148 4.57 1.94 8.61
N GLN A 149 4.94 3.22 8.64
CA GLN A 149 4.81 4.15 7.52
C GLN A 149 6.18 4.53 6.99
N LEU A 150 6.31 4.74 5.67
CA LEU A 150 7.53 5.29 5.09
C LEU A 150 7.93 6.57 5.83
N PRO A 151 9.23 6.92 5.87
CA PRO A 151 9.66 8.19 6.46
C PRO A 151 8.84 9.36 5.96
N THR A 152 8.35 10.20 6.86
CA THR A 152 7.47 11.33 6.52
C THR A 152 8.13 12.23 5.46
N GLY A 153 7.38 12.61 4.44
CA GLY A 153 7.88 13.40 3.31
C GLY A 153 8.50 12.59 2.18
N PHE A 154 8.80 11.30 2.38
CA PHE A 154 9.33 10.46 1.33
C PHE A 154 8.21 9.92 0.42
N GLU A 155 8.26 10.30 -0.84
CA GLU A 155 7.29 9.92 -1.86
C GLU A 155 7.99 9.23 -3.03
N PRO A 156 8.02 7.88 -3.08
CA PRO A 156 8.70 7.14 -4.15
C PRO A 156 8.15 7.46 -5.54
N GLY A 157 6.87 7.79 -5.64
CA GLY A 157 6.22 8.19 -6.89
C GLY A 157 6.71 9.51 -7.49
N LYS A 158 7.43 10.34 -6.74
CA LYS A 158 8.04 11.58 -7.27
C LYS A 158 9.39 11.35 -7.95
N LEU A 159 9.96 10.16 -7.82
CA LEU A 159 11.31 9.85 -8.30
C LEU A 159 11.33 9.31 -9.73
N TYR A 160 10.17 9.04 -10.33
CA TYR A 160 10.04 8.57 -11.69
C TYR A 160 8.66 8.94 -12.25
N PRO A 161 8.38 8.82 -13.58
CA PRO A 161 7.06 9.12 -14.15
C PRO A 161 5.97 8.12 -13.68
N SER A 162 5.45 8.31 -12.48
CA SER A 162 4.54 7.38 -11.79
C SER A 162 3.07 7.81 -11.81
N ARG A 163 2.67 8.69 -12.71
CA ARG A 163 1.30 9.21 -12.74
C ARG A 163 0.27 8.08 -12.75
N ASN A 164 -0.63 8.07 -11.78
CA ASN A 164 -1.68 7.07 -11.52
C ASN A 164 -1.17 5.67 -11.09
N HIS A 165 0.09 5.51 -10.75
CA HIS A 165 0.55 4.23 -10.21
C HIS A 165 0.12 4.09 -8.75
N PRO A 166 -0.45 2.93 -8.36
CA PRO A 166 -0.67 2.59 -6.97
C PRO A 166 0.63 2.63 -6.15
N ARG A 167 0.52 2.92 -4.86
CA ARG A 167 1.68 3.09 -3.97
C ARG A 167 2.58 1.86 -3.92
N GLY A 168 2.00 0.65 -3.94
CA GLY A 168 2.78 -0.59 -3.97
C GLY A 168 3.69 -0.69 -5.20
N LEU A 169 3.21 -0.26 -6.38
CA LEU A 169 4.01 -0.24 -7.61
C LEU A 169 5.09 0.84 -7.55
N GLN A 170 4.78 2.01 -6.98
CA GLN A 170 5.79 3.06 -6.77
C GLN A 170 6.93 2.58 -5.87
N MET A 171 6.59 1.88 -4.78
CA MET A 171 7.58 1.29 -3.88
C MET A 171 8.38 0.18 -4.56
N THR A 172 7.75 -0.62 -5.42
CA THR A 172 8.40 -1.69 -6.18
C THR A 172 9.49 -1.15 -7.10
N VAL A 173 9.20 -0.12 -7.88
CA VAL A 173 10.17 0.51 -8.80
C VAL A 173 11.34 1.10 -8.00
N TYR A 174 11.04 1.80 -6.91
CA TYR A 174 12.08 2.31 -6.01
C TYR A 174 12.96 1.18 -5.43
N ALA A 175 12.32 0.13 -4.91
CA ALA A 175 13.01 -1.00 -4.29
C ALA A 175 13.93 -1.73 -5.27
N ALA A 176 13.48 -1.91 -6.52
CA ALA A 176 14.29 -2.51 -7.57
C ALA A 176 15.49 -1.62 -7.93
N SER A 177 15.29 -0.31 -8.03
CA SER A 177 16.39 0.64 -8.27
C SER A 177 17.38 0.67 -7.11
N ASP A 178 16.91 0.61 -5.87
CA ASP A 178 17.77 0.53 -4.67
C ASP A 178 18.60 -0.76 -4.66
N ALA A 179 18.00 -1.88 -5.08
CA ALA A 179 18.70 -3.17 -5.18
C ALA A 179 19.79 -3.13 -6.26
N LEU A 180 19.52 -2.55 -7.44
CA LEU A 180 20.54 -2.37 -8.47
C LEU A 180 21.68 -1.47 -7.99
N GLY A 181 21.36 -0.35 -7.35
CA GLY A 181 22.37 0.54 -6.80
C GLY A 181 23.28 -0.14 -5.76
N SER A 182 22.80 -1.19 -5.08
CA SER A 182 23.60 -1.95 -4.12
C SER A 182 24.57 -2.93 -4.73
N LEU A 183 24.47 -3.22 -6.04
CA LEU A 183 25.37 -4.16 -6.72
C LEU A 183 26.82 -3.65 -6.81
N GLY A 184 27.00 -2.32 -6.83
CA GLY A 184 28.29 -1.73 -7.12
C GLY A 184 28.79 -1.99 -8.55
N LEU A 185 27.90 -2.39 -9.46
CA LEU A 185 28.12 -2.63 -10.89
C LEU A 185 27.12 -1.82 -11.70
N ASP A 186 27.55 -1.35 -12.86
CA ASP A 186 26.63 -0.75 -13.82
C ASP A 186 25.74 -1.84 -14.43
N TRP A 187 24.43 -1.58 -14.48
CA TRP A 187 23.47 -2.52 -15.06
C TRP A 187 23.74 -2.76 -16.57
N GLU A 188 24.21 -1.76 -17.29
CA GLU A 188 24.61 -1.92 -18.69
C GLU A 188 25.78 -2.91 -18.85
N ASP A 189 26.71 -2.97 -17.89
CA ASP A 189 27.80 -3.97 -17.89
C ASP A 189 27.28 -5.38 -17.70
N VAL A 190 26.20 -5.55 -16.93
CA VAL A 190 25.53 -6.84 -16.75
C VAL A 190 24.81 -7.24 -18.05
N THR A 191 24.02 -6.36 -18.65
CA THR A 191 23.23 -6.66 -19.88
C THR A 191 24.09 -6.87 -21.12
N ARG A 192 25.30 -6.31 -21.17
CA ARG A 192 26.29 -6.66 -22.22
C ARG A 192 26.81 -8.09 -22.14
N ARG A 193 26.72 -8.73 -20.98
CA ARG A 193 27.28 -10.08 -20.71
C ARG A 193 26.22 -11.15 -20.47
N VAL A 194 25.00 -10.76 -20.19
CA VAL A 194 23.85 -11.62 -19.91
C VAL A 194 22.75 -11.26 -20.90
N ALA A 195 22.34 -12.23 -21.70
CA ALA A 195 21.25 -12.03 -22.63
C ALA A 195 19.96 -11.67 -21.87
N VAL A 196 19.14 -10.80 -22.42
CA VAL A 196 17.93 -10.26 -21.74
C VAL A 196 16.89 -11.33 -21.41
N ASP A 197 16.85 -12.42 -22.16
CA ASP A 197 16.02 -13.60 -21.93
C ASP A 197 16.55 -14.52 -20.81
N GLN A 198 17.77 -14.29 -20.34
CA GLN A 198 18.39 -14.99 -19.21
C GLN A 198 18.32 -14.20 -17.90
N ILE A 199 17.49 -13.16 -17.83
CA ILE A 199 17.21 -12.36 -16.65
C ILE A 199 15.75 -12.58 -16.27
N SER A 200 15.52 -13.35 -15.20
CA SER A 200 14.15 -13.61 -14.66
C SER A 200 13.76 -12.56 -13.65
N VAL A 201 12.45 -12.27 -13.56
CA VAL A 201 11.88 -11.37 -12.57
C VAL A 201 10.68 -12.00 -11.88
N TYR A 202 10.76 -12.20 -10.58
CA TYR A 202 9.67 -12.74 -9.76
C TYR A 202 9.37 -11.79 -8.61
N ALA A 203 8.31 -11.02 -8.75
CA ALA A 203 7.88 -10.09 -7.72
C ALA A 203 6.36 -9.93 -7.72
N GLY A 204 5.78 -9.81 -6.54
CA GLY A 204 4.33 -9.69 -6.41
C GLY A 204 3.92 -8.99 -5.12
N SER A 205 2.60 -8.76 -5.01
CA SER A 205 1.94 -8.25 -3.82
C SER A 205 0.81 -9.20 -3.45
N ALA A 206 0.80 -9.73 -2.23
CA ALA A 206 -0.24 -10.65 -1.78
C ALA A 206 -1.62 -9.99 -1.69
N MET A 207 -1.66 -8.70 -1.34
CA MET A 207 -2.89 -7.91 -1.26
C MET A 207 -3.27 -7.26 -2.60
N GLY A 208 -2.40 -7.32 -3.61
CA GLY A 208 -2.56 -6.53 -4.82
C GLY A 208 -2.46 -5.02 -4.53
N GLN A 209 -2.98 -4.21 -5.46
CA GLN A 209 -2.93 -2.76 -5.33
C GLN A 209 -4.29 -2.24 -4.84
N LEU A 210 -4.58 -2.41 -3.53
CA LEU A 210 -5.87 -2.09 -2.92
C LEU A 210 -6.03 -0.62 -2.49
N ASP A 211 -5.10 0.24 -2.85
CA ASP A 211 -5.23 1.68 -2.63
C ASP A 211 -6.22 2.34 -3.63
N SER A 212 -6.46 3.63 -3.45
CA SER A 212 -7.42 4.38 -4.28
C SER A 212 -7.00 4.54 -5.75
N ALA A 213 -5.72 4.33 -6.08
CA ALA A 213 -5.23 4.36 -7.45
C ALA A 213 -5.30 2.99 -8.15
N GLY A 214 -5.64 1.95 -7.43
CA GLY A 214 -5.78 0.57 -7.91
C GLY A 214 -7.17 -0.02 -7.70
N ALA A 215 -7.20 -1.28 -7.27
CA ALA A 215 -8.43 -2.04 -7.03
C ALA A 215 -9.36 -1.39 -6.00
N GLY A 216 -8.81 -0.74 -4.97
CA GLY A 216 -9.59 -0.01 -3.97
C GLY A 216 -10.43 1.10 -4.60
N GLY A 217 -9.84 1.89 -5.50
CA GLY A 217 -10.58 2.92 -6.25
C GLY A 217 -11.65 2.32 -7.17
N MET A 218 -11.35 1.20 -7.84
CA MET A 218 -12.31 0.50 -8.68
C MET A 218 -13.54 0.04 -7.88
N LEU A 219 -13.32 -0.60 -6.74
CA LEU A 219 -14.38 -1.13 -5.90
C LEU A 219 -15.24 -0.02 -5.28
N LYS A 220 -14.60 1.07 -4.83
CA LYS A 220 -15.29 2.22 -4.22
C LYS A 220 -16.08 3.07 -5.22
N SER A 221 -15.69 3.10 -6.49
CA SER A 221 -16.32 3.95 -7.51
C SER A 221 -17.84 3.77 -7.59
N ARG A 222 -18.32 2.52 -7.49
CA ARG A 222 -19.75 2.21 -7.54
C ARG A 222 -20.53 2.81 -6.36
N TYR A 223 -19.92 2.78 -5.16
CA TYR A 223 -20.56 3.32 -3.95
C TYR A 223 -20.51 4.84 -3.88
N ASN A 224 -19.53 5.43 -4.55
CA ASN A 224 -19.34 6.88 -4.61
C ASN A 224 -20.03 7.53 -5.83
N GLY A 225 -20.79 6.77 -6.62
CA GLY A 225 -21.43 7.28 -7.85
C GLY A 225 -20.41 7.72 -8.93
N GLN A 226 -19.19 7.23 -8.87
CA GLN A 226 -18.10 7.58 -9.79
C GLN A 226 -17.93 6.53 -10.89
N ARG A 227 -17.42 6.96 -12.04
CA ARG A 227 -17.04 6.03 -13.10
C ARG A 227 -15.72 5.34 -12.79
N VAL A 228 -15.66 4.03 -13.06
CA VAL A 228 -14.41 3.27 -13.05
C VAL A 228 -13.54 3.74 -14.21
N THR A 229 -12.26 3.95 -13.96
CA THR A 229 -11.29 4.27 -15.00
C THR A 229 -10.64 3.00 -15.56
N SER A 230 -10.23 3.03 -16.84
CA SER A 230 -9.56 1.89 -17.50
C SER A 230 -8.23 1.49 -16.86
N LYS A 231 -7.67 2.33 -16.00
CA LYS A 231 -6.38 2.10 -15.33
C LYS A 231 -6.50 1.23 -14.09
N TYR A 232 -7.63 1.28 -13.39
CA TYR A 232 -7.80 0.59 -12.12
C TYR A 232 -7.59 -0.93 -12.23
N CYS A 233 -8.17 -1.57 -13.23
CA CYS A 233 -8.09 -3.01 -13.37
C CYS A 233 -6.65 -3.50 -13.66
N PRO A 234 -5.97 -3.08 -14.73
CA PRO A 234 -4.64 -3.59 -15.06
C PRO A 234 -3.59 -3.26 -14.01
N LEU A 235 -3.67 -2.09 -13.35
CA LEU A 235 -2.72 -1.71 -12.31
C LEU A 235 -2.97 -2.41 -10.97
N SER A 236 -4.06 -3.20 -10.85
CA SER A 236 -4.46 -3.83 -9.59
C SER A 236 -3.93 -5.24 -9.39
N PHE A 237 -3.44 -5.87 -10.45
CA PHE A 237 -3.03 -7.28 -10.38
C PHE A 237 -1.84 -7.49 -9.44
N ALA A 238 -1.88 -8.64 -8.76
CA ALA A 238 -0.90 -8.96 -7.72
C ALA A 238 0.51 -9.24 -8.29
N GLU A 239 0.62 -9.60 -9.56
CA GLU A 239 1.85 -9.84 -10.31
C GLU A 239 2.46 -8.58 -10.94
N MET A 240 1.73 -7.46 -10.98
CA MET A 240 2.22 -6.21 -11.58
C MET A 240 3.59 -5.73 -11.08
N PRO A 241 4.01 -6.00 -9.82
CA PRO A 241 5.36 -5.69 -9.40
C PRO A 241 6.46 -6.22 -10.33
N ALA A 242 6.34 -7.45 -10.84
CA ALA A 242 7.34 -8.02 -11.75
C ALA A 242 7.37 -7.29 -13.10
N ASP A 243 6.21 -7.01 -13.67
CA ASP A 243 6.11 -6.27 -14.93
C ASP A 243 6.65 -4.83 -14.80
N PHE A 244 6.39 -4.18 -13.67
CA PHE A 244 6.87 -2.83 -13.41
C PHE A 244 8.39 -2.77 -13.21
N ILE A 245 8.98 -3.77 -12.57
CA ILE A 245 10.45 -3.90 -12.49
C ILE A 245 11.03 -4.01 -13.88
N ASN A 246 10.44 -4.84 -14.75
CA ASN A 246 10.89 -4.94 -16.14
C ASN A 246 10.71 -3.66 -16.92
N ALA A 247 9.54 -3.04 -16.85
CA ALA A 247 9.20 -1.86 -17.65
C ALA A 247 10.02 -0.62 -17.27
N TYR A 248 10.33 -0.44 -15.99
CA TYR A 248 10.91 0.80 -15.48
C TYR A 248 12.38 0.67 -15.07
N VAL A 249 12.88 -0.55 -14.87
CA VAL A 249 14.20 -0.76 -14.25
C VAL A 249 15.11 -1.66 -15.07
N LEU A 250 14.64 -2.85 -15.49
CA LEU A 250 15.54 -3.88 -16.04
C LEU A 250 15.51 -3.99 -17.56
N GLY A 251 14.34 -3.90 -18.19
CA GLY A 251 14.19 -4.16 -19.61
C GLY A 251 14.47 -5.61 -20.02
N SER A 252 14.20 -6.59 -19.13
CA SER A 252 14.47 -7.99 -19.41
C SER A 252 13.32 -8.67 -20.16
N LEU A 253 13.60 -9.82 -20.80
CA LEU A 253 12.66 -10.64 -21.56
C LEU A 253 12.61 -12.10 -21.04
N GLY A 254 13.23 -12.38 -19.90
CA GLY A 254 13.20 -13.70 -19.26
C GLY A 254 11.87 -13.99 -18.58
N SER A 255 11.81 -15.08 -17.82
CA SER A 255 10.62 -15.45 -17.05
C SER A 255 10.18 -14.32 -16.12
N THR A 256 8.94 -13.86 -16.26
CA THR A 256 8.40 -12.75 -15.47
C THR A 256 7.07 -13.19 -14.84
N GLY A 257 6.85 -12.86 -13.57
CA GLY A 257 5.62 -13.17 -12.86
C GLY A 257 5.75 -13.17 -11.35
N ALA A 258 4.79 -13.77 -10.67
CA ALA A 258 4.78 -13.90 -9.22
C ALA A 258 4.20 -15.23 -8.75
N SER A 259 4.75 -15.74 -7.66
CA SER A 259 4.09 -16.76 -6.83
C SER A 259 3.62 -16.10 -5.55
N LEU A 260 2.32 -16.24 -5.27
CA LEU A 260 1.69 -15.61 -4.12
C LEU A 260 1.39 -16.65 -3.03
N GLY A 261 1.68 -16.28 -1.80
CA GLY A 261 1.47 -17.11 -0.61
C GLY A 261 1.32 -16.24 0.62
N ALA A 262 0.45 -15.22 0.53
CA ALA A 262 0.26 -14.22 1.57
C ALA A 262 1.62 -13.66 2.05
N CYS A 263 1.89 -13.67 3.35
CA CYS A 263 3.16 -13.18 3.93
C CYS A 263 4.41 -13.93 3.42
N ALA A 264 4.25 -15.13 2.86
CA ALA A 264 5.35 -15.94 2.31
C ALA A 264 5.67 -15.66 0.82
N SER A 265 4.98 -14.73 0.18
CA SER A 265 5.14 -14.45 -1.26
C SER A 265 6.59 -14.20 -1.67
N PHE A 266 7.34 -13.45 -0.86
CA PHE A 266 8.77 -13.23 -1.11
C PHE A 266 9.57 -14.54 -1.18
N LEU A 267 9.32 -15.47 -0.26
CA LEU A 267 10.04 -16.75 -0.21
C LEU A 267 9.72 -17.63 -1.42
N TYR A 268 8.49 -17.60 -1.94
CA TYR A 268 8.11 -18.33 -3.15
C TYR A 268 8.75 -17.71 -4.40
N ASN A 269 8.80 -16.40 -4.49
CA ASN A 269 9.49 -15.71 -5.58
C ASN A 269 11.01 -15.98 -5.53
N LEU A 270 11.61 -15.98 -4.35
CA LEU A 270 13.01 -16.37 -4.15
C LEU A 270 13.28 -17.81 -4.63
N ARG A 271 12.39 -18.75 -4.30
CA ARG A 271 12.49 -20.13 -4.78
C ARG A 271 12.47 -20.20 -6.30
N ASN A 272 11.55 -19.50 -6.97
CA ASN A 272 11.49 -19.48 -8.43
C ASN A 272 12.80 -18.98 -9.04
N GLY A 273 13.36 -17.90 -8.51
CA GLY A 273 14.65 -17.39 -8.97
C GLY A 273 15.81 -18.38 -8.77
N ILE A 274 15.84 -19.08 -7.61
CA ILE A 274 16.81 -20.12 -7.33
C ILE A 274 16.70 -21.29 -8.33
N ASP A 275 15.47 -21.73 -8.62
CA ASP A 275 15.21 -22.84 -9.53
C ASP A 275 15.58 -22.49 -10.98
N ASP A 276 15.38 -21.24 -11.41
CA ASP A 276 15.81 -20.75 -12.72
C ASP A 276 17.34 -20.74 -12.87
N ILE A 277 18.06 -20.26 -11.87
CA ILE A 277 19.52 -20.27 -11.89
C ILE A 277 20.07 -21.70 -11.87
N ARG A 278 19.51 -22.59 -11.03
CA ARG A 278 19.93 -23.99 -10.91
C ARG A 278 19.69 -24.78 -12.20
N SER A 279 18.55 -24.57 -12.84
CA SER A 279 18.20 -25.22 -14.12
C SER A 279 18.93 -24.61 -15.32
N GLY A 280 19.55 -23.47 -15.17
CA GLY A 280 20.23 -22.75 -16.25
C GLY A 280 19.30 -21.95 -17.16
N ARG A 281 18.01 -21.81 -16.83
CA ARG A 281 17.08 -20.94 -17.54
C ARG A 281 17.46 -19.46 -17.41
N ALA A 282 17.95 -19.06 -16.24
CA ALA A 282 18.43 -17.72 -16.03
C ALA A 282 19.86 -17.71 -15.50
N ARG A 283 20.56 -16.61 -15.75
CA ARG A 283 21.87 -16.28 -15.15
C ARG A 283 21.72 -15.23 -14.06
N VAL A 284 20.69 -14.39 -14.13
CA VAL A 284 20.33 -13.40 -13.14
C VAL A 284 18.84 -13.60 -12.81
N ALA A 285 18.48 -13.55 -11.54
CA ALA A 285 17.11 -13.55 -11.10
C ALA A 285 16.89 -12.36 -10.16
N PHE A 286 15.90 -11.53 -10.49
CA PHE A 286 15.42 -10.45 -9.65
C PHE A 286 14.22 -10.96 -8.89
N VAL A 287 14.24 -10.92 -7.56
CA VAL A 287 13.18 -11.49 -6.73
C VAL A 287 12.73 -10.51 -5.67
N GLY A 288 11.41 -10.39 -5.44
CA GLY A 288 10.90 -9.41 -4.52
C GLY A 288 9.45 -9.62 -4.09
N ALA A 289 9.01 -8.75 -3.22
CA ALA A 289 7.61 -8.52 -2.87
C ALA A 289 7.45 -7.06 -2.44
N ALA A 290 6.25 -6.51 -2.64
CA ALA A 290 5.91 -5.18 -2.18
C ALA A 290 4.51 -5.19 -1.53
N GLU A 291 4.45 -4.73 -0.28
CA GLU A 291 3.19 -4.61 0.47
C GLU A 291 3.15 -3.24 1.14
N ALA A 292 2.13 -2.44 0.85
CA ALA A 292 2.10 -1.07 1.34
C ALA A 292 0.72 -0.48 1.65
N PRO A 293 -0.38 -1.21 1.70
CA PRO A 293 -1.68 -0.56 1.78
C PRO A 293 -2.01 -0.14 3.22
N ILE A 294 -1.73 1.11 3.56
CA ILE A 294 -2.28 1.73 4.77
C ILE A 294 -3.56 2.44 4.33
N THR A 295 -4.64 1.68 4.25
CA THR A 295 -5.99 2.16 3.93
C THR A 295 -6.97 1.66 4.97
N PRO A 296 -8.10 2.35 5.20
CA PRO A 296 -9.08 1.94 6.20
C PRO A 296 -9.51 0.49 6.04
N GLU A 297 -9.81 0.05 4.83
CA GLU A 297 -10.34 -1.29 4.54
C GLU A 297 -9.34 -2.38 4.86
N ILE A 298 -8.06 -2.17 4.56
CA ILE A 298 -7.00 -3.14 4.84
C ILE A 298 -6.70 -3.19 6.34
N MET A 299 -6.60 -2.02 6.97
CA MET A 299 -6.37 -1.93 8.40
C MET A 299 -7.53 -2.59 9.19
N GLU A 300 -8.78 -2.40 8.73
CA GLU A 300 -9.94 -3.05 9.33
C GLU A 300 -9.88 -4.58 9.16
N GLY A 301 -9.55 -5.07 7.97
CA GLY A 301 -9.42 -6.50 7.71
C GLY A 301 -8.38 -7.16 8.61
N TYR A 302 -7.19 -6.56 8.75
CA TYR A 302 -6.15 -7.07 9.65
C TYR A 302 -6.53 -6.91 11.14
N SER A 303 -7.24 -5.84 11.51
CA SER A 303 -7.78 -5.68 12.87
C SER A 303 -8.78 -6.77 13.20
N ALA A 304 -9.69 -7.10 12.29
CA ALA A 304 -10.68 -8.17 12.47
C ALA A 304 -10.02 -9.55 12.62
N MET A 305 -8.83 -9.76 12.05
CA MET A 305 -8.03 -10.97 12.24
C MET A 305 -7.26 -10.99 13.57
N GLY A 306 -7.31 -9.92 14.37
CA GLY A 306 -6.51 -9.79 15.59
C GLY A 306 -5.00 -9.65 15.33
N ALA A 307 -4.61 -9.25 14.12
CA ALA A 307 -3.21 -9.16 13.69
C ALA A 307 -2.56 -7.80 14.00
N LEU A 308 -3.33 -6.82 14.46
CA LEU A 308 -2.85 -5.46 14.71
C LEU A 308 -3.10 -5.05 16.16
N ALA A 309 -2.20 -4.27 16.72
CA ALA A 309 -2.36 -3.70 18.05
C ALA A 309 -3.43 -2.59 18.03
N THR A 310 -4.44 -2.74 18.89
CA THR A 310 -5.46 -1.71 19.09
C THR A 310 -4.98 -0.67 20.10
N GLU A 311 -5.51 0.55 20.02
CA GLU A 311 -5.23 1.60 21.03
C GLU A 311 -5.54 1.12 22.46
N LYS A 312 -6.67 0.44 22.64
CA LYS A 312 -7.04 -0.16 23.92
C LYS A 312 -6.02 -1.21 24.39
N GLY A 313 -5.57 -2.08 23.49
CA GLY A 313 -4.55 -3.09 23.79
C GLY A 313 -3.23 -2.48 24.22
N LEU A 314 -2.78 -1.41 23.56
CA LEU A 314 -1.56 -0.69 23.93
C LEU A 314 -1.68 -0.01 25.30
N ARG A 315 -2.83 0.61 25.60
CA ARG A 315 -3.08 1.18 26.93
C ARG A 315 -3.03 0.12 28.03
N GLN A 316 -3.65 -1.02 27.80
CA GLN A 316 -3.63 -2.14 28.75
C GLN A 316 -2.20 -2.68 28.97
N LEU A 317 -1.43 -2.81 27.89
CA LEU A 317 -0.05 -3.27 27.95
C LEU A 317 0.83 -2.34 28.82
N ASP A 318 0.58 -1.05 28.78
CA ASP A 318 1.35 -0.02 29.49
C ASP A 318 0.73 0.38 30.84
N GLY A 319 -0.42 -0.20 31.22
CA GLY A 319 -1.13 0.14 32.46
C GLY A 319 -1.68 1.56 32.48
N LEU A 320 -2.01 2.12 31.31
CA LEU A 320 -2.48 3.50 31.17
C LEU A 320 -4.01 3.60 31.38
N SER A 321 -4.45 4.74 31.91
CA SER A 321 -5.87 5.09 31.97
C SER A 321 -6.41 5.47 30.58
N ASP A 322 -7.74 5.55 30.45
CA ASP A 322 -8.41 5.93 29.18
C ASP A 322 -8.08 7.37 28.73
N GLU A 323 -7.62 8.24 29.65
CA GLU A 323 -7.24 9.64 29.35
C GLU A 323 -5.80 9.76 28.86
N GLN A 324 -4.96 8.75 29.07
CA GLN A 324 -3.55 8.77 28.69
C GLN A 324 -3.36 8.23 27.29
N ALA A 325 -2.58 8.94 26.45
CA ALA A 325 -2.24 8.47 25.12
C ALA A 325 -1.19 7.35 25.20
N PRO A 326 -1.39 6.22 24.48
CA PRO A 326 -0.40 5.16 24.42
C PRO A 326 0.80 5.56 23.54
N ASP A 327 1.94 4.93 23.77
CA ASP A 327 3.06 5.01 22.83
C ASP A 327 2.79 4.10 21.62
N PHE A 328 2.34 4.71 20.52
CA PHE A 328 2.05 3.99 19.28
C PHE A 328 3.28 3.33 18.63
N ARG A 329 4.49 3.63 19.07
CA ARG A 329 5.71 2.95 18.59
C ARG A 329 5.86 1.54 19.12
N ARG A 330 5.07 1.16 20.10
CA ARG A 330 5.05 -0.18 20.70
C ARG A 330 4.08 -1.15 20.00
N ALA A 331 3.41 -0.70 18.97
CA ALA A 331 2.44 -1.51 18.20
C ALA A 331 3.10 -2.61 17.36
#